data_647999ccfc9698e892e6276fc986f626
#
_entry.id   647999ccfc9698e892e6276fc986f626
#
_cell.length_a   1.000
_cell.length_b   1.000
_cell.length_c   1.000
_cell.angle_alpha   90.00
_cell.angle_beta   90.00
_cell.angle_gamma   90.00
#
_symmetry.space_group_name_H-M   'P 1'
#
loop_
_entity.id
_entity.type
_entity.pdbx_description
1 polymer ?
#
loop_
_entity_poly.entity_id
_entity_poly.type
_entity_poly.pdbx_seq_one_letter_code
_entity_poly.pdbx_strand_id
1 'polypeptide(L)'
;MNHPFGKRFKLTYIALLFTALCSISVPSVAGNVILIIGDGMDDHQITIARNYLVGSRGKLTLDQLSLRSTAQVLTVDDENPDQAIYVADSANSATSIASGVVTSIGRVGTSAGDDKDLVNIVELAHLQGIKTGIVSTASITDATPASFYAHVSERGCENPEMMVEAENYYRLMVDCSQDLKSNGGLGSISEQLVDSGVDVALGGGMT
;
A
#
# COMPACT_ATOMS: atom_id res chain seq x y z
N MET A 1 35.70 -16.11 -59.54
CA MET A 1 34.71 -15.04 -59.28
C MET A 1 33.62 -15.61 -58.36
N ASN A 2 33.71 -15.38 -57.06
CA ASN A 2 32.76 -15.89 -56.08
C ASN A 2 31.80 -14.75 -55.70
N HIS A 3 30.52 -14.90 -55.99
CA HIS A 3 29.47 -13.94 -55.64
C HIS A 3 29.04 -14.09 -54.15
N PRO A 4 29.06 -13.04 -53.34
CA PRO A 4 28.60 -13.08 -51.94
C PRO A 4 27.15 -12.59 -51.79
N PHE A 5 26.15 -13.27 -52.37
CA PHE A 5 24.75 -12.83 -52.31
C PHE A 5 23.82 -13.69 -51.42
N GLY A 6 24.36 -14.75 -50.78
CA GLY A 6 23.49 -15.74 -50.11
C GLY A 6 23.27 -15.57 -48.59
N LYS A 7 23.99 -14.68 -47.86
CA LYS A 7 23.97 -14.69 -46.41
C LYS A 7 23.17 -13.53 -45.75
N ARG A 8 22.83 -12.49 -46.48
CA ARG A 8 22.07 -11.33 -45.88
C ARG A 8 20.56 -11.55 -45.79
N PHE A 9 19.98 -12.42 -46.63
CA PHE A 9 18.53 -12.64 -46.65
C PHE A 9 18.00 -13.44 -45.44
N LYS A 10 18.78 -14.35 -44.86
CA LYS A 10 18.35 -15.19 -43.72
C LYS A 10 18.31 -14.46 -42.41
N LEU A 11 19.17 -13.45 -42.21
CA LEU A 11 19.24 -12.69 -40.95
C LEU A 11 18.08 -11.73 -40.82
N THR A 12 17.60 -11.17 -41.92
CA THR A 12 16.50 -10.18 -41.95
C THR A 12 15.14 -10.84 -41.64
N TYR A 13 14.92 -12.08 -42.10
CA TYR A 13 13.70 -12.83 -41.79
C TYR A 13 13.63 -13.28 -40.32
N ILE A 14 14.76 -13.63 -39.70
CA ILE A 14 14.82 -14.01 -38.29
C ILE A 14 14.58 -12.80 -37.42
N ALA A 15 15.11 -11.62 -37.76
CA ALA A 15 14.84 -10.37 -37.02
C ALA A 15 13.39 -9.93 -37.15
N LEU A 16 12.75 -10.08 -38.31
CA LEU A 16 11.32 -9.76 -38.49
C LEU A 16 10.40 -10.75 -37.76
N LEU A 17 10.76 -12.05 -37.68
CA LEU A 17 10.00 -13.00 -36.86
C LEU A 17 10.11 -12.72 -35.36
N PHE A 18 11.26 -12.28 -34.86
CA PHE A 18 11.45 -11.94 -33.46
C PHE A 18 10.69 -10.65 -33.03
N THR A 19 10.61 -9.66 -33.92
CA THR A 19 9.82 -8.44 -33.65
C THR A 19 8.31 -8.69 -33.75
N ALA A 20 7.85 -9.66 -34.54
CA ALA A 20 6.42 -10.01 -34.60
C ALA A 20 5.94 -10.83 -33.37
N LEU A 21 6.84 -11.58 -32.69
CA LEU A 21 6.47 -12.32 -31.48
C LEU A 21 6.40 -11.45 -30.21
N CYS A 22 7.02 -10.27 -30.19
CA CYS A 22 6.95 -9.35 -29.05
C CYS A 22 5.66 -8.50 -28.98
N SER A 23 4.77 -8.62 -29.96
CA SER A 23 3.57 -7.78 -30.06
C SER A 23 2.26 -8.51 -29.73
N ILE A 24 2.32 -9.75 -29.24
CA ILE A 24 1.13 -10.41 -28.69
C ILE A 24 1.00 -9.95 -27.24
N SER A 25 0.46 -8.74 -27.04
CA SER A 25 -0.15 -8.37 -25.76
C SER A 25 -1.35 -9.30 -25.56
N VAL A 26 -1.17 -10.37 -24.80
CA VAL A 26 -2.29 -11.13 -24.27
C VAL A 26 -3.09 -10.15 -23.43
N PRO A 27 -4.37 -9.88 -23.72
CA PRO A 27 -5.17 -9.07 -22.82
C PRO A 27 -5.14 -9.79 -21.47
N SER A 28 -4.46 -9.19 -20.49
CA SER A 28 -4.58 -9.62 -19.12
C SER A 28 -6.04 -9.34 -18.72
N VAL A 29 -6.84 -10.38 -18.65
CA VAL A 29 -8.13 -10.29 -17.97
C VAL A 29 -7.75 -10.07 -16.51
N ALA A 30 -7.65 -8.82 -16.12
CA ALA A 30 -7.48 -8.45 -14.72
C ALA A 30 -8.72 -8.97 -13.97
N GLY A 31 -8.53 -10.04 -13.21
CA GLY A 31 -9.55 -10.48 -12.26
C GLY A 31 -9.64 -9.46 -11.11
N ASN A 32 -10.69 -9.57 -10.31
CA ASN A 32 -10.80 -8.78 -9.07
C ASN A 32 -9.64 -9.13 -8.14
N VAL A 33 -9.07 -8.12 -7.48
CA VAL A 33 -8.00 -8.28 -6.49
C VAL A 33 -8.59 -8.02 -5.11
N ILE A 34 -8.35 -8.92 -4.18
CA ILE A 34 -8.68 -8.75 -2.76
C ILE A 34 -7.36 -8.80 -1.99
N LEU A 35 -7.00 -7.67 -1.37
CA LEU A 35 -5.87 -7.58 -0.45
C LEU A 35 -6.40 -7.69 0.97
N ILE A 36 -5.91 -8.66 1.75
CA ILE A 36 -6.25 -8.85 3.15
C ILE A 36 -5.00 -8.61 3.99
N ILE A 37 -5.09 -7.65 4.89
CA ILE A 37 -4.00 -7.29 5.80
C ILE A 37 -4.42 -7.69 7.21
N GLY A 38 -3.65 -8.54 7.85
CA GLY A 38 -3.77 -8.86 9.27
C GLY A 38 -2.83 -7.98 10.06
N ASP A 39 -3.32 -6.84 10.56
CA ASP A 39 -2.53 -5.89 11.31
C ASP A 39 -2.05 -6.50 12.64
N GLY A 40 -0.73 -6.46 12.88
CA GLY A 40 -0.10 -7.10 14.02
C GLY A 40 -0.19 -8.63 14.05
N MET A 41 -0.65 -9.27 12.97
CA MET A 41 -0.79 -10.71 12.87
C MET A 41 0.50 -11.36 12.36
N ASP A 42 1.07 -12.23 13.18
CA ASP A 42 2.25 -13.03 12.83
C ASP A 42 1.97 -14.56 12.86
N ASP A 43 3.00 -15.36 12.70
CA ASP A 43 2.91 -16.83 12.74
C ASP A 43 2.42 -17.38 14.09
N HIS A 44 2.58 -16.63 15.19
CA HIS A 44 2.10 -17.05 16.49
C HIS A 44 0.58 -16.96 16.56
N GLN A 45 -0.02 -15.85 16.12
CA GLN A 45 -1.47 -15.69 16.05
C GLN A 45 -2.10 -16.74 15.12
N ILE A 46 -1.47 -16.98 13.96
CA ILE A 46 -1.91 -18.01 13.01
C ILE A 46 -1.86 -19.40 13.67
N THR A 47 -0.79 -19.69 14.41
CA THR A 47 -0.63 -20.97 15.11
C THR A 47 -1.66 -21.16 16.24
N ILE A 48 -1.90 -20.10 17.03
CA ILE A 48 -2.94 -20.11 18.07
C ILE A 48 -4.31 -20.34 17.44
N ALA A 49 -4.65 -19.60 16.39
CA ALA A 49 -5.91 -19.76 15.68
C ALA A 49 -6.09 -21.17 15.11
N ARG A 50 -5.05 -21.75 14.51
CA ARG A 50 -5.07 -23.12 13.99
C ARG A 50 -5.35 -24.12 15.10
N ASN A 51 -4.62 -24.05 16.22
CA ASN A 51 -4.80 -24.96 17.32
C ASN A 51 -6.19 -24.87 17.96
N TYR A 52 -6.72 -23.65 18.06
CA TYR A 52 -8.04 -23.39 18.63
C TYR A 52 -9.17 -23.86 17.72
N LEU A 53 -9.13 -23.57 16.42
CA LEU A 53 -10.23 -23.81 15.50
C LEU A 53 -10.25 -25.23 14.94
N VAL A 54 -9.09 -25.81 14.65
CA VAL A 54 -9.00 -27.08 13.89
C VAL A 54 -8.04 -28.10 14.53
N GLY A 55 -7.46 -27.78 15.68
CA GLY A 55 -6.49 -28.61 16.38
C GLY A 55 -5.11 -28.66 15.72
N SER A 56 -4.14 -29.23 16.41
CA SER A 56 -2.72 -29.21 15.99
C SER A 56 -2.43 -29.92 14.64
N ARG A 57 -3.33 -30.78 14.18
CA ARG A 57 -3.22 -31.49 12.89
C ARG A 57 -4.09 -30.90 11.80
N GLY A 58 -4.96 -29.96 12.13
CA GLY A 58 -5.84 -29.30 11.19
C GLY A 58 -5.14 -28.27 10.32
N LYS A 59 -5.82 -27.81 9.28
CA LYS A 59 -5.37 -26.76 8.38
C LYS A 59 -6.39 -25.65 8.31
N LEU A 60 -5.95 -24.42 8.47
CA LEU A 60 -6.74 -23.24 8.14
C LEU A 60 -6.80 -23.07 6.60
N THR A 61 -7.74 -22.29 6.10
CA THR A 61 -7.79 -21.91 4.68
C THR A 61 -6.48 -21.23 4.25
N LEU A 62 -5.92 -20.39 5.13
CA LEU A 62 -4.62 -19.73 4.91
C LEU A 62 -3.48 -20.75 4.66
N ASP A 63 -3.49 -21.90 5.34
CA ASP A 63 -2.49 -22.96 5.17
C ASP A 63 -2.59 -23.67 3.81
N GLN A 64 -3.69 -23.48 3.10
CA GLN A 64 -4.00 -24.15 1.82
C GLN A 64 -3.75 -23.24 0.60
N LEU A 65 -3.30 -22.01 0.82
CA LEU A 65 -2.93 -21.12 -0.27
C LEU A 65 -1.77 -21.70 -1.08
N SER A 66 -1.86 -21.61 -2.40
CA SER A 66 -0.91 -22.22 -3.33
C SER A 66 0.47 -21.57 -3.31
N LEU A 67 0.54 -20.31 -2.91
CA LEU A 67 1.80 -19.55 -2.82
C LEU A 67 1.93 -18.96 -1.42
N ARG A 68 3.13 -19.05 -0.87
CA ARG A 68 3.53 -18.41 0.39
C ARG A 68 4.91 -17.79 0.21
N SER A 69 5.10 -16.64 0.82
CA SER A 69 6.38 -15.93 0.84
C SER A 69 6.53 -15.19 2.15
N THR A 70 7.72 -14.68 2.40
CA THR A 70 8.01 -13.77 3.49
C THR A 70 8.44 -12.43 2.92
N ALA A 71 8.11 -11.35 3.63
CA ALA A 71 8.57 -10.01 3.30
C ALA A 71 9.31 -9.44 4.51
N GLN A 72 10.34 -8.68 4.26
CA GLN A 72 11.01 -7.89 5.29
C GLN A 72 10.19 -6.63 5.53
N VAL A 73 9.80 -6.40 6.78
CA VAL A 73 9.18 -5.13 7.19
C VAL A 73 10.30 -4.12 7.43
N LEU A 74 10.25 -3.02 6.71
CA LEU A 74 11.26 -1.96 6.76
C LEU A 74 10.62 -0.66 7.23
N THR A 75 11.41 0.13 7.97
CA THR A 75 11.11 1.52 8.29
C THR A 75 12.40 2.30 8.40
N VAL A 76 12.31 3.60 8.30
CA VAL A 76 13.46 4.51 8.35
C VAL A 76 13.23 5.62 9.37
N ASP A 77 14.30 6.25 9.78
CA ASP A 77 14.24 7.45 10.61
C ASP A 77 13.68 8.63 9.81
N ASP A 78 12.85 9.43 10.43
CA ASP A 78 12.19 10.54 9.71
C ASP A 78 13.16 11.71 9.44
N GLU A 79 14.07 11.99 10.35
CA GLU A 79 15.07 13.06 10.20
C GLU A 79 16.25 12.63 9.31
N ASN A 80 16.50 11.31 9.25
CA ASN A 80 17.57 10.73 8.43
C ASN A 80 17.08 9.49 7.69
N PRO A 81 16.38 9.63 6.55
CA PRO A 81 15.76 8.50 5.82
C PRO A 81 16.74 7.43 5.31
N ASP A 82 18.03 7.70 5.32
CA ASP A 82 19.07 6.70 5.02
C ASP A 82 19.33 5.73 6.20
N GLN A 83 18.81 6.06 7.38
CA GLN A 83 18.97 5.26 8.59
C GLN A 83 17.78 4.32 8.79
N ALA A 84 18.04 3.02 8.74
CA ALA A 84 17.01 2.01 9.04
C ALA A 84 16.66 2.00 10.54
N ILE A 85 15.37 1.86 10.83
CA ILE A 85 14.80 1.62 12.16
C ILE A 85 14.28 0.19 12.20
N TYR A 86 14.44 -0.49 13.35
CA TYR A 86 14.15 -1.92 13.47
C TYR A 86 12.68 -2.27 13.70
N VAL A 87 11.88 -1.32 14.17
CA VAL A 87 10.49 -1.57 14.53
C VAL A 87 9.61 -0.63 13.74
N ALA A 88 8.74 -1.20 12.91
CA ALA A 88 7.74 -0.49 12.15
C ALA A 88 6.43 -0.34 12.95
N ASP A 89 5.57 0.57 12.50
CA ASP A 89 4.18 0.63 12.94
C ASP A 89 3.22 0.28 11.79
N SER A 90 1.91 0.34 12.04
CA SER A 90 0.90 0.06 11.01
C SER A 90 0.90 1.11 9.91
N ALA A 91 1.17 2.39 10.24
CA ALA A 91 1.12 3.49 9.26
C ALA A 91 2.18 3.32 8.17
N ASN A 92 3.45 3.24 8.57
CA ASN A 92 4.52 3.10 7.60
C ASN A 92 4.50 1.75 6.87
N SER A 93 4.06 0.68 7.55
CA SER A 93 3.93 -0.65 6.92
C SER A 93 2.83 -0.67 5.87
N ALA A 94 1.65 -0.13 6.17
CA ALA A 94 0.54 -0.04 5.23
C ALA A 94 0.86 0.92 4.07
N THR A 95 1.51 2.05 4.35
CA THR A 95 2.02 2.97 3.33
C THR A 95 2.98 2.26 2.38
N SER A 96 3.90 1.45 2.92
CA SER A 96 4.84 0.67 2.09
C SER A 96 4.13 -0.37 1.23
N ILE A 97 3.08 -1.02 1.75
CA ILE A 97 2.24 -1.95 0.99
C ILE A 97 1.47 -1.23 -0.12
N ALA A 98 0.90 -0.06 0.19
CA ALA A 98 0.06 0.70 -0.73
C ALA A 98 0.85 1.39 -1.85
N SER A 99 2.06 1.90 -1.55
CA SER A 99 2.86 2.73 -2.46
C SER A 99 4.11 2.03 -3.02
N GLY A 100 4.61 0.99 -2.33
CA GLY A 100 5.90 0.36 -2.64
C GLY A 100 7.11 1.16 -2.11
N VAL A 101 6.90 2.21 -1.31
CA VAL A 101 7.96 3.08 -0.77
C VAL A 101 8.07 2.87 0.74
N VAL A 102 9.29 2.67 1.23
CA VAL A 102 9.57 2.61 2.67
C VAL A 102 9.53 4.02 3.25
N THR A 103 8.80 4.20 4.35
CA THR A 103 8.69 5.49 5.04
C THR A 103 8.90 5.34 6.55
N SER A 104 8.82 6.42 7.28
CA SER A 104 9.01 6.47 8.73
C SER A 104 7.73 6.19 9.50
N ILE A 105 7.89 5.87 10.80
CA ILE A 105 6.79 5.61 11.74
C ILE A 105 5.81 6.78 11.75
N GLY A 106 4.52 6.46 11.82
CA GLY A 106 3.43 7.44 11.90
C GLY A 106 2.91 7.95 10.57
N ARG A 107 3.72 7.92 9.51
CA ARG A 107 3.35 8.49 8.21
C ARG A 107 2.32 7.66 7.46
N VAL A 108 1.30 8.33 6.98
CA VAL A 108 0.22 7.76 6.18
C VAL A 108 0.30 8.33 4.77
N GLY A 109 0.66 7.50 3.80
CA GLY A 109 0.72 7.87 2.39
C GLY A 109 1.77 8.91 2.02
N THR A 110 2.71 9.25 2.93
CA THR A 110 3.77 10.24 2.68
C THR A 110 5.17 9.65 2.87
N SER A 111 6.16 10.26 2.22
CA SER A 111 7.57 9.89 2.32
C SER A 111 8.19 10.37 3.63
N ALA A 112 9.22 9.64 4.10
CA ALA A 112 10.04 10.09 5.23
C ALA A 112 10.82 11.37 4.89
N GLY A 113 10.95 12.24 5.85
CA GLY A 113 11.77 13.45 5.80
C GLY A 113 11.18 14.62 5.02
N ASP A 114 10.82 14.42 3.77
CA ASP A 114 10.34 15.50 2.90
C ASP A 114 8.81 15.55 2.73
N ASP A 115 8.08 14.65 3.40
CA ASP A 115 6.63 14.64 3.50
C ASP A 115 5.88 14.76 2.17
N LYS A 116 6.41 14.12 1.12
CA LYS A 116 5.76 14.10 -0.19
C LYS A 116 4.70 13.03 -0.26
N ASP A 117 3.57 13.35 -0.85
CA ASP A 117 2.52 12.42 -1.15
C ASP A 117 3.02 11.27 -2.04
N LEU A 118 2.76 10.04 -1.62
CA LEU A 118 3.14 8.83 -2.32
C LEU A 118 1.95 8.25 -3.06
N VAL A 119 2.05 8.14 -4.36
CA VAL A 119 0.98 7.52 -5.16
C VAL A 119 0.74 6.09 -4.70
N ASN A 120 -0.49 5.76 -4.33
CA ASN A 120 -0.89 4.46 -3.84
C ASN A 120 -1.65 3.63 -4.89
N ILE A 121 -1.82 2.33 -4.64
CA ILE A 121 -2.46 1.40 -5.58
C ILE A 121 -3.94 1.72 -5.86
N VAL A 122 -4.65 2.37 -4.95
CA VAL A 122 -6.05 2.79 -5.13
C VAL A 122 -6.12 3.96 -6.11
N GLU A 123 -5.25 4.94 -5.98
CA GLU A 123 -5.13 6.03 -6.94
C GLU A 123 -4.77 5.53 -8.33
N LEU A 124 -3.81 4.59 -8.43
CA LEU A 124 -3.47 3.95 -9.69
C LEU A 124 -4.66 3.19 -10.30
N ALA A 125 -5.46 2.53 -9.48
CA ALA A 125 -6.68 1.85 -9.92
C ALA A 125 -7.70 2.85 -10.48
N HIS A 126 -7.91 3.98 -9.81
CA HIS A 126 -8.82 5.04 -10.28
C HIS A 126 -8.40 5.62 -11.62
N LEU A 127 -7.09 5.84 -11.83
CA LEU A 127 -6.57 6.29 -13.14
C LEU A 127 -6.88 5.31 -14.27
N GLN A 128 -7.13 4.05 -13.97
CA GLN A 128 -7.53 3.01 -14.91
C GLN A 128 -9.04 2.77 -14.94
N GLY A 129 -9.84 3.56 -14.22
CA GLY A 129 -11.29 3.39 -14.11
C GLY A 129 -11.72 2.13 -13.34
N ILE A 130 -10.84 1.57 -12.52
CA ILE A 130 -11.11 0.37 -11.70
C ILE A 130 -11.80 0.82 -10.42
N LYS A 131 -12.86 0.13 -10.07
CA LYS A 131 -13.59 0.34 -8.82
C LYS A 131 -12.82 -0.18 -7.62
N THR A 132 -12.86 0.56 -6.52
CA THR A 132 -12.12 0.25 -5.31
C THR A 132 -13.00 0.28 -4.07
N GLY A 133 -12.60 -0.49 -3.06
CA GLY A 133 -13.28 -0.50 -1.78
C GLY A 133 -12.34 -0.83 -0.64
N ILE A 134 -12.59 -0.23 0.52
CA ILE A 134 -11.83 -0.43 1.74
C ILE A 134 -12.78 -0.92 2.83
N VAL A 135 -12.40 -2.01 3.50
CA VAL A 135 -13.16 -2.59 4.60
C VAL A 135 -12.21 -2.81 5.77
N SER A 136 -12.54 -2.30 6.94
CA SER A 136 -11.73 -2.45 8.14
C SER A 136 -12.59 -2.88 9.33
N THR A 137 -12.01 -3.64 10.25
CA THR A 137 -12.60 -3.94 11.56
C THR A 137 -12.24 -2.87 12.60
N ALA A 138 -11.30 -1.98 12.30
CA ALA A 138 -10.94 -0.81 13.08
C ALA A 138 -11.69 0.44 12.57
N SER A 139 -11.33 1.63 13.09
CA SER A 139 -11.77 2.90 12.48
C SER A 139 -11.36 2.93 11.00
N ILE A 140 -12.24 3.47 10.16
CA ILE A 140 -11.92 3.64 8.74
C ILE A 140 -10.80 4.68 8.54
N THR A 141 -10.60 5.57 9.52
CA THR A 141 -9.55 6.59 9.55
C THR A 141 -8.26 6.13 10.22
N ASP A 142 -8.23 4.92 10.79
CA ASP A 142 -6.99 4.36 11.33
C ASP A 142 -5.95 4.15 10.22
N ALA A 143 -4.69 4.11 10.61
CA ALA A 143 -3.54 4.14 9.73
C ALA A 143 -3.56 3.10 8.60
N THR A 144 -3.92 1.85 8.90
CA THR A 144 -3.90 0.76 7.90
C THR A 144 -4.88 1.01 6.75
N PRO A 145 -6.18 1.28 6.96
CA PRO A 145 -7.06 1.65 5.86
C PRO A 145 -6.71 3.00 5.25
N ALA A 146 -6.30 3.99 6.06
CA ALA A 146 -5.99 5.35 5.61
C ALA A 146 -4.86 5.40 4.58
N SER A 147 -3.84 4.56 4.72
CA SER A 147 -2.69 4.51 3.81
C SER A 147 -3.06 4.16 2.35
N PHE A 148 -4.28 3.75 2.09
CA PHE A 148 -4.78 3.47 0.75
C PHE A 148 -5.58 4.61 0.11
N TYR A 149 -5.78 5.73 0.84
CA TYR A 149 -6.56 6.84 0.30
C TYR A 149 -6.17 8.23 0.83
N ALA A 150 -5.29 8.31 1.84
CA ALA A 150 -4.93 9.57 2.48
C ALA A 150 -3.41 9.78 2.51
N HIS A 151 -3.03 11.05 2.64
CA HIS A 151 -1.66 11.52 2.72
C HIS A 151 -1.59 12.54 3.86
N VAL A 152 -1.03 12.13 5.00
CA VAL A 152 -0.78 13.00 6.14
C VAL A 152 0.54 12.61 6.80
N SER A 153 1.17 13.59 7.39
CA SER A 153 2.46 13.44 8.06
C SER A 153 2.41 12.56 9.30
N GLU A 154 1.23 12.44 9.95
CA GLU A 154 1.07 11.66 11.17
C GLU A 154 -0.32 11.01 11.25
N ARG A 155 -0.35 9.72 11.54
CA ARG A 155 -1.55 8.89 11.64
C ARG A 155 -2.60 9.37 12.64
N GLY A 156 -2.19 10.17 13.64
CA GLY A 156 -3.09 10.73 14.62
C GLY A 156 -3.97 11.85 14.09
N CYS A 157 -3.73 12.36 12.89
CA CYS A 157 -4.48 13.44 12.27
C CYS A 157 -5.75 12.94 11.57
N GLU A 158 -6.56 12.16 12.29
CA GLU A 158 -7.72 11.46 11.76
C GLU A 158 -8.88 12.38 11.36
N ASN A 159 -9.08 13.49 12.07
CA ASN A 159 -10.18 14.44 11.82
C ASN A 159 -9.69 15.88 11.96
N PRO A 160 -10.47 16.89 11.50
CA PRO A 160 -10.04 18.29 11.54
C PRO A 160 -9.66 18.83 12.91
N GLU A 161 -10.24 18.30 13.99
CA GLU A 161 -9.97 18.75 15.37
C GLU A 161 -8.62 18.20 15.88
N MET A 162 -8.11 17.14 15.25
CA MET A 162 -6.87 16.46 15.63
C MET A 162 -5.67 16.88 14.76
N MET A 163 -5.81 17.92 13.94
CA MET A 163 -4.76 18.32 13.01
C MET A 163 -3.64 19.16 13.64
N VAL A 164 -3.94 19.87 14.72
CA VAL A 164 -2.99 20.79 15.37
C VAL A 164 -3.00 20.57 16.86
N GLU A 165 -1.84 20.35 17.44
CA GLU A 165 -1.61 20.22 18.89
C GLU A 165 -2.52 19.20 19.59
N ALA A 166 -2.97 18.17 18.88
CA ALA A 166 -3.74 17.09 19.46
C ALA A 166 -2.83 16.00 20.04
N GLU A 167 -3.28 15.40 21.13
CA GLU A 167 -2.64 14.21 21.68
C GLU A 167 -3.18 12.99 20.95
N ASN A 168 -2.34 12.27 20.21
CA ASN A 168 -2.74 11.03 19.55
C ASN A 168 -2.95 9.88 20.56
N TYR A 169 -3.40 8.73 20.07
CA TYR A 169 -3.61 7.53 20.90
C TYR A 169 -2.38 7.13 21.74
N TYR A 170 -1.19 7.43 21.28
CA TYR A 170 0.07 7.13 21.98
C TYR A 170 0.51 8.25 22.92
N ARG A 171 -0.32 9.26 23.19
CA ARG A 171 -0.02 10.46 23.98
C ARG A 171 1.17 11.26 23.43
N LEU A 172 1.39 11.18 22.15
CA LEU A 172 2.34 12.02 21.44
C LEU A 172 1.59 13.22 20.89
N MET A 173 2.18 14.39 21.04
CA MET A 173 1.68 15.59 20.38
C MET A 173 1.89 15.44 18.88
N VAL A 174 0.85 15.66 18.10
CA VAL A 174 0.89 15.62 16.64
C VAL A 174 0.62 17.01 16.09
N ASP A 175 1.28 17.33 15.02
CA ASP A 175 1.12 18.60 14.28
C ASP A 175 1.11 18.30 12.78
N CYS A 176 -0.10 18.23 12.23
CA CYS A 176 -0.33 18.13 10.79
C CYS A 176 -0.80 19.48 10.21
N SER A 177 -0.37 20.58 10.79
CA SER A 177 -0.82 21.93 10.36
C SER A 177 -0.50 22.19 8.89
N GLN A 178 0.55 21.61 8.35
CA GLN A 178 0.89 21.71 6.93
C GLN A 178 -0.15 21.01 6.03
N ASP A 179 -0.80 19.97 6.53
CA ASP A 179 -1.82 19.21 5.80
C ASP A 179 -3.21 19.88 5.87
N LEU A 180 -3.41 20.92 6.68
CA LEU A 180 -4.66 21.64 6.75
C LEU A 180 -5.07 22.22 5.40
N LYS A 181 -6.34 22.10 5.03
CA LYS A 181 -6.90 22.72 3.81
C LYS A 181 -6.71 24.23 3.79
N SER A 182 -6.75 24.90 4.94
CA SER A 182 -6.45 26.33 5.05
C SER A 182 -5.01 26.71 4.68
N ASN A 183 -4.10 25.77 4.79
CA ASN A 183 -2.68 25.95 4.45
C ASN A 183 -2.32 25.39 3.06
N GLY A 184 -3.32 24.90 2.32
CA GLY A 184 -3.17 24.35 0.99
C GLY A 184 -2.92 22.83 0.95
N GLY A 185 -2.99 22.16 2.11
CA GLY A 185 -2.92 20.72 2.22
C GLY A 185 -4.24 20.01 1.88
N LEU A 186 -4.25 18.69 1.98
CA LEU A 186 -5.41 17.85 1.63
C LEU A 186 -6.43 17.72 2.77
N GLY A 187 -6.08 18.15 3.97
CA GLY A 187 -6.91 18.03 5.17
C GLY A 187 -6.64 16.74 5.95
N SER A 188 -7.45 16.50 6.96
CA SER A 188 -7.40 15.31 7.81
C SER A 188 -7.72 14.03 7.03
N ILE A 189 -7.39 12.88 7.60
CA ILE A 189 -7.68 11.57 7.01
C ILE A 189 -9.17 11.45 6.66
N SER A 190 -10.08 11.89 7.55
CA SER A 190 -11.52 11.82 7.30
C SER A 190 -11.98 12.73 6.16
N GLU A 191 -11.38 13.91 6.01
CA GLU A 191 -11.68 14.80 4.88
C GLU A 191 -11.17 14.22 3.56
N GLN A 192 -10.00 13.62 3.57
CA GLN A 192 -9.42 12.98 2.39
C GLN A 192 -10.20 11.74 1.97
N LEU A 193 -10.80 10.98 2.91
CA LEU A 193 -11.68 9.85 2.57
C LEU A 193 -12.85 10.29 1.67
N VAL A 194 -13.46 11.44 1.99
CA VAL A 194 -14.57 11.98 1.19
C VAL A 194 -14.13 12.33 -0.22
N ASP A 195 -12.92 12.86 -0.36
CA ASP A 195 -12.37 13.34 -1.63
C ASP A 195 -11.63 12.22 -2.42
N SER A 196 -11.37 11.06 -1.80
CA SER A 196 -10.51 10.00 -2.34
C SER A 196 -11.03 9.30 -3.60
N GLY A 197 -12.35 9.34 -3.83
CA GLY A 197 -12.97 8.60 -4.92
C GLY A 197 -13.13 7.10 -4.66
N VAL A 198 -12.83 6.59 -3.46
CA VAL A 198 -13.10 5.20 -3.06
C VAL A 198 -14.59 4.92 -3.17
N ASP A 199 -14.98 3.87 -3.92
CA ASP A 199 -16.39 3.57 -4.20
C ASP A 199 -17.13 2.99 -2.99
N VAL A 200 -16.43 2.27 -2.13
CA VAL A 200 -16.99 1.66 -0.91
C VAL A 200 -16.00 1.79 0.24
N ALA A 201 -16.42 2.38 1.34
CA ALA A 201 -15.66 2.45 2.59
C ALA A 201 -16.53 1.92 3.74
N LEU A 202 -16.10 0.86 4.39
CA LEU A 202 -16.78 0.22 5.51
C LEU A 202 -15.81 0.03 6.66
N GLY A 203 -16.12 0.58 7.81
CA GLY A 203 -15.28 0.47 9.01
C GLY A 203 -15.94 1.11 10.21
N GLY A 204 -15.26 1.08 11.34
CA GLY A 204 -15.65 1.85 12.51
C GLY A 204 -15.50 3.34 12.26
N GLY A 205 -16.18 4.16 13.06
CA GLY A 205 -15.94 5.59 13.17
C GLY A 205 -15.31 5.91 14.52
N MET A 206 -14.67 7.07 14.61
CA MET A 206 -14.33 7.64 15.91
C MET A 206 -15.59 8.13 16.60
N THR A 207 -15.77 7.74 17.86
CA THR A 207 -16.82 8.26 18.75
C THR A 207 -16.28 9.41 19.57
#